data_992b85cf16a499f72aa1a528cf75083c
#
_entry.id   992b85cf16a499f72aa1a528cf75083c
#
_cell.length_a   1.000
_cell.length_b   1.000
_cell.length_c   1.000
_cell.angle_alpha   90.00
_cell.angle_beta   90.00
_cell.angle_gamma   90.00
#
_symmetry.space_group_name_H-M   'P 1'
#
loop_
_entity.id
_entity.type
_entity.pdbx_description
1 polymer ?
#
loop_
_entity_poly.entity_id
_entity_poly.type
_entity_poly.pdbx_seq_one_letter_code
_entity_poly.pdbx_strand_id
1 'polypeptide(L)'
;MTEPLLSVEDLTIAFPSDSGPVPVVKSVSLTVGREIVAVVGESGSGKSLTGRAIMGLLPRRAEVRAVRMVFEDIDLQTLDASGWNRLRGSGMGLILQDPKFSLNPAHRIGRQVEEALLLHTGLSAGERKERALDMLAKVGLPDPKRIYASYPAALSGGMGQRVMIAAMLINRPKLIIADEPTSALDRGLQDQVLTLLRALTEEFGMGLLLISHDLQQVSRYADRVIVMRQGEIVERLPASQLAQAQSAYTRGLWAARPSVATYGTRLPVFDANGKPS
;
A
#
# COMPACT_ATOMS: atom_id res chain seq x y z
N MET A 1 -21.97 -1.38 13.33
CA MET A 1 -20.94 -1.25 12.28
C MET A 1 -19.87 -0.34 12.87
N THR A 2 -18.63 -0.80 13.00
CA THR A 2 -17.51 0.03 13.45
C THR A 2 -17.23 1.10 12.41
N GLU A 3 -17.03 2.36 12.83
CA GLU A 3 -16.64 3.44 11.92
C GLU A 3 -15.36 3.10 11.18
N PRO A 4 -15.26 3.43 9.88
CA PRO A 4 -14.05 3.18 9.11
C PRO A 4 -12.89 4.05 9.62
N LEU A 5 -11.66 3.51 9.59
CA LEU A 5 -10.44 4.27 9.90
C LEU A 5 -10.18 5.37 8.87
N LEU A 6 -10.46 5.08 7.61
CA LEU A 6 -10.30 6.02 6.49
C LEU A 6 -11.61 6.09 5.71
N SER A 7 -12.07 7.31 5.44
CA SER A 7 -13.20 7.59 4.54
C SER A 7 -12.77 8.61 3.50
N VAL A 8 -12.91 8.25 2.24
CA VAL A 8 -12.65 9.11 1.08
C VAL A 8 -13.92 9.14 0.24
N GLU A 9 -14.43 10.34 -0.07
CA GLU A 9 -15.62 10.56 -0.87
C GLU A 9 -15.31 11.50 -2.03
N ASP A 10 -15.61 11.06 -3.24
CA ASP A 10 -15.52 11.85 -4.47
C ASP A 10 -14.12 12.44 -4.74
N LEU A 11 -13.08 11.64 -4.51
CA LEU A 11 -11.71 12.06 -4.75
C LEU A 11 -11.45 12.21 -6.26
N THR A 12 -11.04 13.39 -6.66
CA THR A 12 -10.58 13.71 -8.02
C THR A 12 -9.15 14.25 -7.96
N ILE A 13 -8.30 13.72 -8.84
CA ILE A 13 -6.91 14.15 -8.99
C ILE A 13 -6.70 14.55 -10.45
N ALA A 14 -6.26 15.78 -10.69
CA ALA A 14 -5.95 16.28 -12.02
C ALA A 14 -4.52 16.81 -12.08
N PHE A 15 -3.93 16.77 -13.26
CA PHE A 15 -2.64 17.38 -13.54
C PHE A 15 -2.79 18.44 -14.63
N PRO A 16 -2.04 19.56 -14.56
CA PRO A 16 -2.08 20.59 -15.58
C PRO A 16 -1.58 20.05 -16.92
N SER A 17 -2.24 20.45 -18.00
CA SER A 17 -1.80 20.26 -19.39
C SER A 17 -2.05 21.53 -20.19
N ASP A 18 -1.53 21.60 -21.42
CA ASP A 18 -1.70 22.76 -22.31
C ASP A 18 -3.17 23.05 -22.65
N SER A 19 -4.03 22.02 -22.58
CA SER A 19 -5.49 22.12 -22.82
C SER A 19 -6.33 22.28 -21.54
N GLY A 20 -5.69 22.49 -20.39
CA GLY A 20 -6.33 22.56 -19.07
C GLY A 20 -6.08 21.33 -18.20
N PRO A 21 -6.59 21.31 -16.96
CA PRO A 21 -6.39 20.18 -16.04
C PRO A 21 -6.98 18.88 -16.58
N VAL A 22 -6.16 17.83 -16.64
CA VAL A 22 -6.58 16.48 -17.07
C VAL A 22 -6.81 15.60 -15.84
N PRO A 23 -8.05 15.14 -15.57
CA PRO A 23 -8.34 14.27 -14.47
C PRO A 23 -7.80 12.84 -14.72
N VAL A 24 -6.95 12.36 -13.79
CA VAL A 24 -6.35 11.02 -13.81
C VAL A 24 -6.99 10.09 -12.77
N VAL A 25 -7.61 10.66 -11.73
CA VAL A 25 -8.51 9.99 -10.80
C VAL A 25 -9.81 10.78 -10.80
N LYS A 26 -10.94 10.09 -10.91
CA LYS A 26 -12.24 10.70 -11.20
C LYS A 26 -13.28 10.17 -10.22
N SER A 27 -13.68 11.01 -9.26
CA SER A 27 -14.78 10.73 -8.34
C SER A 27 -14.64 9.38 -7.60
N VAL A 28 -13.44 9.10 -7.08
CA VAL A 28 -13.16 7.85 -6.37
C VAL A 28 -13.60 7.98 -4.92
N SER A 29 -14.46 7.05 -4.48
CA SER A 29 -14.89 6.94 -3.08
C SER A 29 -14.49 5.57 -2.52
N LEU A 30 -13.89 5.53 -1.34
CA LEU A 30 -13.49 4.29 -0.67
C LEU A 30 -13.47 4.44 0.84
N THR A 31 -13.59 3.33 1.54
CA THR A 31 -13.42 3.26 2.99
C THR A 31 -12.48 2.11 3.35
N VAL A 32 -11.69 2.30 4.42
CA VAL A 32 -10.84 1.25 5.00
C VAL A 32 -11.12 1.19 6.49
N GLY A 33 -11.51 0.02 6.97
CA GLY A 33 -11.63 -0.31 8.39
C GLY A 33 -10.37 -1.02 8.91
N ARG A 34 -10.54 -1.84 9.95
CA ARG A 34 -9.48 -2.75 10.46
C ARG A 34 -9.50 -4.05 9.66
N GLU A 35 -9.18 -3.95 8.41
CA GLU A 35 -9.26 -4.99 7.40
C GLU A 35 -8.24 -4.73 6.28
N ILE A 36 -8.09 -5.67 5.37
CA ILE A 36 -7.25 -5.52 4.17
C ILE A 36 -8.16 -5.21 2.98
N VAL A 37 -8.12 -3.96 2.53
CA VAL A 37 -8.79 -3.52 1.30
C VAL A 37 -7.77 -3.45 0.18
N ALA A 38 -7.95 -4.25 -0.87
CA ALA A 38 -7.09 -4.19 -2.03
C ALA A 38 -7.67 -3.26 -3.11
N VAL A 39 -6.79 -2.47 -3.73
CA VAL A 39 -7.09 -1.68 -4.94
C VAL A 39 -6.34 -2.30 -6.10
N VAL A 40 -7.09 -2.78 -7.11
CA VAL A 40 -6.53 -3.48 -8.28
C VAL A 40 -6.93 -2.80 -9.58
N GLY A 41 -6.23 -3.10 -10.67
CA GLY A 41 -6.49 -2.58 -12.01
C GLY A 41 -5.21 -2.49 -12.83
N GLU A 42 -5.32 -2.13 -14.11
CA GLU A 42 -4.19 -1.96 -15.01
C GLU A 42 -3.22 -0.86 -14.56
N SER A 43 -1.99 -0.89 -15.09
CA SER A 43 -1.04 0.22 -14.92
C SER A 43 -1.67 1.52 -15.45
N GLY A 44 -1.48 2.63 -14.74
CA GLY A 44 -2.07 3.91 -15.11
C GLY A 44 -3.54 4.11 -14.71
N SER A 45 -4.21 3.14 -14.06
CA SER A 45 -5.60 3.31 -13.62
C SER A 45 -5.82 4.24 -12.41
N GLY A 46 -4.76 4.84 -11.85
CA GLY A 46 -4.87 5.82 -10.77
C GLY A 46 -4.63 5.30 -9.35
N LYS A 47 -4.41 3.99 -9.15
CA LYS A 47 -4.26 3.34 -7.83
C LYS A 47 -3.21 3.99 -6.93
N SER A 48 -1.97 4.06 -7.40
CA SER A 48 -0.85 4.65 -6.65
C SER A 48 -1.05 6.14 -6.39
N LEU A 49 -1.67 6.86 -7.34
CA LEU A 49 -2.01 8.28 -7.15
C LEU A 49 -3.05 8.45 -6.05
N THR A 50 -4.07 7.57 -5.99
CA THR A 50 -5.06 7.56 -4.92
C THR A 50 -4.40 7.35 -3.56
N GLY A 51 -3.54 6.33 -3.42
CA GLY A 51 -2.79 6.09 -2.18
C GLY A 51 -1.90 7.27 -1.77
N ARG A 52 -1.19 7.86 -2.73
CA ARG A 52 -0.33 9.04 -2.47
C ARG A 52 -1.15 10.30 -2.13
N ALA A 53 -2.32 10.49 -2.72
CA ALA A 53 -3.23 11.59 -2.37
C ALA A 53 -3.69 11.48 -0.91
N ILE A 54 -4.10 10.29 -0.48
CA ILE A 54 -4.51 10.01 0.91
C ILE A 54 -3.37 10.30 1.89
N MET A 55 -2.11 10.08 1.49
CA MET A 55 -0.92 10.40 2.29
C MET A 55 -0.44 11.86 2.16
N GLY A 56 -1.09 12.69 1.33
CA GLY A 56 -0.63 14.05 1.04
C GLY A 56 0.75 14.10 0.36
N LEU A 57 1.09 13.11 -0.48
CA LEU A 57 2.41 12.93 -1.10
C LEU A 57 2.40 13.15 -2.62
N LEU A 58 1.37 13.81 -3.13
CA LEU A 58 1.36 14.19 -4.55
C LEU A 58 2.24 15.43 -4.79
N PRO A 59 2.80 15.56 -6.01
CA PRO A 59 3.52 16.77 -6.40
C PRO A 59 2.64 18.01 -6.28
N ARG A 60 3.23 19.18 -5.96
CA ARG A 60 2.49 20.44 -5.80
C ARG A 60 1.67 20.87 -7.03
N ARG A 61 2.03 20.39 -8.23
CA ARG A 61 1.28 20.64 -9.47
C ARG A 61 0.00 19.82 -9.59
N ALA A 62 -0.20 18.79 -8.76
CA ALA A 62 -1.42 18.00 -8.77
C ALA A 62 -2.54 18.77 -8.07
N GLU A 63 -3.69 18.88 -8.72
CA GLU A 63 -4.92 19.36 -8.11
C GLU A 63 -5.64 18.19 -7.47
N VAL A 64 -5.84 18.25 -6.15
CA VAL A 64 -6.55 17.22 -5.38
C VAL A 64 -7.81 17.84 -4.81
N ARG A 65 -8.96 17.24 -5.10
CA ARG A 65 -10.26 17.65 -4.58
C ARG A 65 -11.02 16.43 -4.10
N ALA A 66 -11.67 16.52 -2.96
CA ALA A 66 -12.57 15.50 -2.45
C ALA A 66 -13.74 16.15 -1.69
N VAL A 67 -14.90 15.53 -1.70
CA VAL A 67 -16.02 15.94 -0.83
C VAL A 67 -15.66 15.66 0.63
N ARG A 68 -15.01 14.54 0.88
CA ARG A 68 -14.53 14.15 2.21
C ARG A 68 -13.25 13.33 2.09
N MET A 69 -12.27 13.60 2.94
CA MET A 69 -11.06 12.77 3.08
C MET A 69 -10.63 12.79 4.55
N VAL A 70 -11.11 11.82 5.32
CA VAL A 70 -10.99 11.78 6.78
C VAL A 70 -10.33 10.49 7.22
N PHE A 71 -9.33 10.60 8.08
CA PHE A 71 -8.69 9.50 8.80
C PHE A 71 -9.03 9.61 10.29
N GLU A 72 -9.78 8.65 10.81
CA GLU A 72 -10.45 8.76 12.12
C GLU A 72 -11.25 10.08 12.18
N ASP A 73 -10.89 10.99 13.08
CA ASP A 73 -11.53 12.31 13.23
C ASP A 73 -10.75 13.45 12.54
N ILE A 74 -9.69 13.12 11.79
CA ILE A 74 -8.78 14.09 11.18
C ILE A 74 -9.17 14.30 9.71
N ASP A 75 -9.60 15.53 9.37
CA ASP A 75 -9.77 15.92 7.97
C ASP A 75 -8.39 16.15 7.31
N LEU A 76 -8.01 15.23 6.41
CA LEU A 76 -6.73 15.24 5.74
C LEU A 76 -6.55 16.43 4.79
N GLN A 77 -7.64 17.04 4.33
CA GLN A 77 -7.61 18.19 3.42
C GLN A 77 -7.21 19.48 4.13
N THR A 78 -7.36 19.54 5.45
CA THR A 78 -7.05 20.74 6.26
C THR A 78 -5.64 20.70 6.88
N LEU A 79 -4.92 19.59 6.71
CA LEU A 79 -3.60 19.43 7.33
C LEU A 79 -2.54 20.32 6.68
N ASP A 80 -1.88 21.10 7.51
CA ASP A 80 -0.63 21.77 7.17
C ASP A 80 0.58 20.81 7.22
N ALA A 81 1.76 21.30 6.91
CA ALA A 81 3.00 20.51 6.96
C ALA A 81 3.26 19.89 8.35
N SER A 82 2.94 20.62 9.42
CA SER A 82 3.10 20.14 10.80
C SER A 82 2.12 19.03 11.12
N GLY A 83 0.85 19.15 10.70
CA GLY A 83 -0.19 18.12 10.83
C GLY A 83 0.21 16.84 10.11
N TRP A 84 0.66 16.95 8.87
CA TRP A 84 1.18 15.82 8.11
C TRP A 84 2.40 15.15 8.77
N ASN A 85 3.35 15.93 9.28
CA ASN A 85 4.50 15.38 9.98
C ASN A 85 4.12 14.63 11.27
N ARG A 86 3.09 15.10 11.98
CA ARG A 86 2.58 14.37 13.15
C ARG A 86 1.88 13.06 12.77
N LEU A 87 1.16 13.05 11.64
CA LEU A 87 0.34 11.90 11.24
C LEU A 87 1.17 10.79 10.57
N ARG A 88 2.11 11.16 9.68
CA ARG A 88 2.96 10.20 8.98
C ARG A 88 3.96 9.56 9.93
N GLY A 89 4.05 8.25 9.92
CA GLY A 89 4.92 7.46 10.79
C GLY A 89 4.37 7.22 12.21
N SER A 90 3.25 7.86 12.60
CA SER A 90 2.56 7.58 13.86
C SER A 90 1.17 6.98 13.65
N GLY A 91 0.29 7.66 12.92
CA GLY A 91 -1.07 7.20 12.62
C GLY A 91 -1.15 6.44 11.30
N MET A 92 -0.42 6.90 10.29
CA MET A 92 -0.41 6.33 8.94
C MET A 92 1.01 6.04 8.46
N GLY A 93 1.19 4.95 7.71
CA GLY A 93 2.45 4.59 7.06
C GLY A 93 2.27 4.25 5.58
N LEU A 94 3.35 4.39 4.80
CA LEU A 94 3.38 4.07 3.37
C LEU A 94 4.53 3.11 3.07
N ILE A 95 4.20 1.92 2.58
CA ILE A 95 5.15 0.95 2.04
C ILE A 95 5.21 1.14 0.53
N LEU A 96 6.40 1.43 0.00
CA LEU A 96 6.64 1.66 -1.41
C LEU A 96 7.08 0.36 -2.12
N GLN A 97 7.02 0.40 -3.44
CA GLN A 97 7.26 -0.73 -4.33
C GLN A 97 8.67 -1.34 -4.19
N ASP A 98 9.73 -0.51 -4.10
CA ASP A 98 11.11 -0.98 -4.08
C ASP A 98 11.85 -0.44 -2.84
N PRO A 99 12.36 -1.35 -1.96
CA PRO A 99 13.11 -0.97 -0.77
C PRO A 99 14.40 -0.21 -1.10
N LYS A 100 14.99 -0.39 -2.30
CA LYS A 100 16.19 0.31 -2.72
C LYS A 100 16.00 1.82 -2.81
N PHE A 101 14.79 2.27 -3.13
CA PHE A 101 14.43 3.69 -3.17
C PHE A 101 13.88 4.21 -1.84
N SER A 102 13.56 3.33 -0.91
CA SER A 102 12.99 3.67 0.39
C SER A 102 14.03 3.74 1.50
N LEU A 103 15.09 2.93 1.40
CA LEU A 103 16.16 2.90 2.39
C LEU A 103 17.32 3.79 1.95
N ASN A 104 17.76 4.67 2.84
CA ASN A 104 18.93 5.53 2.60
C ASN A 104 20.24 4.69 2.66
N PRO A 105 21.01 4.56 1.56
CA PRO A 105 22.19 3.72 1.51
C PRO A 105 23.33 4.19 2.45
N ALA A 106 23.33 5.45 2.85
CA ALA A 106 24.34 6.03 3.72
C ALA A 106 24.06 5.81 5.21
N HIS A 107 22.87 5.32 5.59
CA HIS A 107 22.50 5.11 6.98
C HIS A 107 22.38 3.62 7.31
N ARG A 108 22.80 3.26 8.53
CA ARG A 108 22.59 1.90 9.06
C ARG A 108 21.10 1.61 9.21
N ILE A 109 20.74 0.34 9.07
CA ILE A 109 19.35 -0.13 9.16
C ILE A 109 18.71 0.26 10.49
N GLY A 110 19.39 0.04 11.61
CA GLY A 110 18.86 0.38 12.93
C GLY A 110 18.40 1.84 13.05
N ARG A 111 19.22 2.78 12.56
CA ARG A 111 18.86 4.20 12.54
C ARG A 111 17.58 4.47 11.77
N GLN A 112 17.40 3.81 10.63
CA GLN A 112 16.24 3.99 9.76
C GLN A 112 14.97 3.35 10.34
N VAL A 113 15.10 2.19 10.98
CA VAL A 113 14.00 1.53 11.67
C VAL A 113 13.55 2.33 12.90
N GLU A 114 14.49 2.94 13.65
CA GLU A 114 14.17 3.75 14.82
C GLU A 114 13.59 5.14 14.51
N GLU A 115 13.68 5.60 13.27
CA GLU A 115 13.41 7.01 12.92
C GLU A 115 12.00 7.44 13.34
N ALA A 116 10.98 6.62 13.09
CA ALA A 116 9.62 6.94 13.52
C ALA A 116 9.48 7.02 15.05
N LEU A 117 10.17 6.16 15.80
CA LEU A 117 10.19 6.23 17.27
C LEU A 117 10.91 7.49 17.76
N LEU A 118 12.00 7.87 17.12
CA LEU A 118 12.74 9.10 17.46
C LEU A 118 11.89 10.35 17.27
N LEU A 119 11.11 10.40 16.19
CA LEU A 119 10.32 11.57 15.83
C LEU A 119 9.00 11.67 16.59
N HIS A 120 8.41 10.56 16.99
CA HIS A 120 7.03 10.53 17.51
C HIS A 120 6.91 10.04 18.94
N THR A 121 8.02 9.67 19.61
CA THR A 121 7.97 9.20 21.00
C THR A 121 9.04 9.86 21.87
N GLY A 122 8.86 9.79 23.19
CA GLY A 122 9.86 10.23 24.15
C GLY A 122 10.83 9.13 24.59
N LEU A 123 10.94 8.04 23.84
CA LEU A 123 11.78 6.89 24.21
C LEU A 123 13.28 7.22 24.20
N SER A 124 14.01 6.68 25.16
CA SER A 124 15.47 6.72 25.19
C SER A 124 16.08 5.95 24.02
N ALA A 125 17.35 6.21 23.70
CA ALA A 125 18.05 5.49 22.64
C ALA A 125 18.11 3.98 22.89
N GLY A 126 18.23 3.55 24.16
CA GLY A 126 18.21 2.13 24.54
C GLY A 126 16.88 1.47 24.23
N GLU A 127 15.77 2.09 24.63
CA GLU A 127 14.41 1.58 24.38
C GLU A 127 14.06 1.55 22.88
N ARG A 128 14.46 2.57 22.12
CA ARG A 128 14.27 2.57 20.66
C ARG A 128 15.02 1.42 20.00
N LYS A 129 16.28 1.19 20.38
CA LYS A 129 17.08 0.09 19.87
C LYS A 129 16.46 -1.26 20.19
N GLU A 130 15.99 -1.48 21.42
CA GLU A 130 15.33 -2.71 21.83
C GLU A 130 14.08 -2.97 20.97
N ARG A 131 13.19 -1.98 20.83
CA ARG A 131 12.01 -2.07 19.96
C ARG A 131 12.36 -2.33 18.50
N ALA A 132 13.44 -1.71 17.99
CA ALA A 132 13.89 -1.94 16.62
C ALA A 132 14.40 -3.38 16.43
N LEU A 133 15.13 -3.93 17.38
CA LEU A 133 15.58 -5.33 17.35
C LEU A 133 14.39 -6.30 17.39
N ASP A 134 13.42 -6.04 18.26
CA ASP A 134 12.20 -6.85 18.38
C ASP A 134 11.39 -6.81 17.07
N MET A 135 11.23 -5.63 16.46
CA MET A 135 10.51 -5.49 15.20
C MET A 135 11.24 -6.20 14.05
N LEU A 136 12.58 -6.08 13.97
CA LEU A 136 13.39 -6.81 12.99
C LEU A 136 13.25 -8.33 13.14
N ALA A 137 13.19 -8.84 14.38
CA ALA A 137 12.90 -10.24 14.66
C ALA A 137 11.47 -10.62 14.22
N LYS A 138 10.48 -9.77 14.55
CA LYS A 138 9.07 -9.98 14.23
C LYS A 138 8.80 -10.06 12.73
N VAL A 139 9.49 -9.28 11.91
CA VAL A 139 9.38 -9.41 10.44
C VAL A 139 10.17 -10.60 9.87
N GLY A 140 10.71 -11.47 10.73
CA GLY A 140 11.37 -12.72 10.35
C GLY A 140 12.77 -12.53 9.76
N LEU A 141 13.50 -11.51 10.17
CA LEU A 141 14.90 -11.33 9.78
C LEU A 141 15.81 -12.17 10.68
N PRO A 142 16.73 -12.97 10.09
CA PRO A 142 17.71 -13.71 10.86
C PRO A 142 18.74 -12.74 11.46
N ASP A 143 19.17 -12.99 12.68
CA ASP A 143 20.15 -12.17 13.40
C ASP A 143 19.84 -10.66 13.38
N PRO A 144 18.81 -10.22 14.10
CA PRO A 144 18.39 -8.82 14.14
C PRO A 144 19.51 -7.85 14.54
N LYS A 145 20.43 -8.27 15.41
CA LYS A 145 21.56 -7.43 15.85
C LYS A 145 22.53 -7.13 14.71
N ARG A 146 22.86 -8.14 13.90
CA ARG A 146 23.70 -7.96 12.72
C ARG A 146 23.00 -7.08 11.68
N ILE A 147 21.71 -7.33 11.39
CA ILE A 147 20.93 -6.53 10.45
C ILE A 147 20.84 -5.08 10.91
N TYR A 148 20.54 -4.83 12.17
CA TYR A 148 20.50 -3.49 12.77
C TYR A 148 21.80 -2.70 12.54
N ALA A 149 22.96 -3.35 12.65
CA ALA A 149 24.27 -2.74 12.45
C ALA A 149 24.70 -2.61 10.97
N SER A 150 23.98 -3.29 10.05
CA SER A 150 24.30 -3.33 8.62
C SER A 150 23.82 -2.08 7.88
N TYR A 151 24.30 -1.92 6.64
CA TYR A 151 23.83 -0.95 5.67
C TYR A 151 22.92 -1.64 4.64
N PRO A 152 22.02 -0.89 3.94
CA PRO A 152 21.13 -1.47 2.94
C PRO A 152 21.81 -2.32 1.87
N ALA A 153 23.01 -1.96 1.43
CA ALA A 153 23.77 -2.70 0.43
C ALA A 153 24.12 -4.14 0.84
N ALA A 154 24.10 -4.46 2.14
CA ALA A 154 24.39 -5.80 2.65
C ALA A 154 23.14 -6.71 2.68
N LEU A 155 21.97 -6.22 2.27
CA LEU A 155 20.71 -6.95 2.34
C LEU A 155 20.34 -7.54 0.98
N SER A 156 19.73 -8.74 0.98
CA SER A 156 18.99 -9.23 -0.17
C SER A 156 17.69 -8.42 -0.38
N GLY A 157 17.09 -8.51 -1.58
CA GLY A 157 15.83 -7.81 -1.87
C GLY A 157 14.71 -8.12 -0.87
N GLY A 158 14.51 -9.39 -0.54
CA GLY A 158 13.51 -9.80 0.45
C GLY A 158 13.83 -9.33 1.87
N MET A 159 15.11 -9.26 2.26
CA MET A 159 15.52 -8.69 3.55
C MET A 159 15.27 -7.18 3.57
N GLY A 160 15.59 -6.46 2.49
CA GLY A 160 15.32 -5.03 2.36
C GLY A 160 13.82 -4.71 2.49
N GLN A 161 12.97 -5.54 1.87
CA GLN A 161 11.51 -5.40 1.98
C GLN A 161 11.03 -5.59 3.42
N ARG A 162 11.51 -6.61 4.12
CA ARG A 162 11.17 -6.84 5.54
C ARG A 162 11.66 -5.71 6.45
N VAL A 163 12.84 -5.15 6.18
CA VAL A 163 13.35 -3.97 6.90
C VAL A 163 12.44 -2.76 6.66
N MET A 164 12.02 -2.50 5.43
CA MET A 164 11.10 -1.41 5.12
C MET A 164 9.75 -1.60 5.84
N ILE A 165 9.21 -2.81 5.85
CA ILE A 165 8.01 -3.14 6.62
C ILE A 165 8.23 -2.86 8.11
N ALA A 166 9.36 -3.30 8.68
CA ALA A 166 9.71 -3.04 10.07
C ALA A 166 9.75 -1.53 10.39
N ALA A 167 10.39 -0.74 9.54
CA ALA A 167 10.47 0.72 9.70
C ALA A 167 9.09 1.40 9.65
N MET A 168 8.20 0.94 8.77
CA MET A 168 6.85 1.51 8.65
C MET A 168 5.92 1.08 9.79
N LEU A 169 6.15 -0.08 10.40
CA LEU A 169 5.30 -0.64 11.45
C LEU A 169 5.83 -0.44 12.87
N ILE A 170 7.06 0.06 13.04
CA ILE A 170 7.71 0.18 14.36
C ILE A 170 6.88 0.98 15.37
N ASN A 171 6.19 2.00 14.90
CA ASN A 171 5.35 2.87 15.72
C ASN A 171 3.88 2.42 15.77
N ARG A 172 3.56 1.24 15.23
CA ARG A 172 2.23 0.62 15.18
C ARG A 172 1.15 1.59 14.65
N PRO A 173 1.30 2.10 13.40
CA PRO A 173 0.30 2.97 12.81
C PRO A 173 -1.05 2.24 12.70
N LYS A 174 -2.15 3.01 12.71
CA LYS A 174 -3.50 2.45 12.58
C LYS A 174 -3.85 2.09 11.14
N LEU A 175 -3.20 2.74 10.15
CA LEU A 175 -3.40 2.48 8.73
C LEU A 175 -2.06 2.38 8.01
N ILE A 176 -1.91 1.34 7.19
CA ILE A 176 -0.82 1.23 6.22
C ILE A 176 -1.40 1.29 4.81
N ILE A 177 -0.76 2.07 3.95
CA ILE A 177 -0.94 2.01 2.50
C ILE A 177 0.27 1.29 1.93
N ALA A 178 0.07 0.18 1.23
CA ALA A 178 1.14 -0.59 0.60
C ALA A 178 1.00 -0.52 -0.93
N ASP A 179 1.88 0.25 -1.57
CA ASP A 179 1.87 0.48 -3.03
C ASP A 179 2.77 -0.54 -3.70
N GLU A 180 2.17 -1.62 -4.23
CA GLU A 180 2.84 -2.76 -4.88
C GLU A 180 4.01 -3.35 -4.06
N PRO A 181 3.79 -3.73 -2.79
CA PRO A 181 4.88 -4.04 -1.85
C PRO A 181 5.69 -5.29 -2.21
N THR A 182 5.30 -6.02 -3.24
CA THR A 182 5.92 -7.29 -3.63
C THR A 182 6.40 -7.35 -5.07
N SER A 183 6.21 -6.27 -5.87
CA SER A 183 6.49 -6.29 -7.32
C SER A 183 7.96 -6.52 -7.68
N ALA A 184 8.89 -6.16 -6.80
CA ALA A 184 10.33 -6.35 -6.99
C ALA A 184 10.86 -7.73 -6.51
N LEU A 185 9.97 -8.63 -6.07
CA LEU A 185 10.31 -9.92 -5.48
C LEU A 185 9.90 -11.09 -6.38
N ASP A 186 10.58 -12.24 -6.25
CA ASP A 186 10.11 -13.50 -6.82
C ASP A 186 8.83 -14.01 -6.12
N ARG A 187 8.09 -14.90 -6.78
CA ARG A 187 6.79 -15.38 -6.30
C ARG A 187 6.81 -15.98 -4.90
N GLY A 188 7.87 -16.72 -4.54
CA GLY A 188 7.97 -17.36 -3.23
C GLY A 188 8.13 -16.31 -2.12
N LEU A 189 8.93 -15.27 -2.36
CA LEU A 189 9.11 -14.15 -1.44
C LEU A 189 7.88 -13.25 -1.38
N GLN A 190 7.15 -13.08 -2.49
CA GLN A 190 5.89 -12.33 -2.53
C GLN A 190 4.87 -12.89 -1.54
N ASP A 191 4.61 -14.21 -1.61
CA ASP A 191 3.67 -14.87 -0.70
C ASP A 191 4.09 -14.74 0.77
N GLN A 192 5.40 -14.85 1.07
CA GLN A 192 5.91 -14.66 2.42
C GLN A 192 5.68 -13.24 2.94
N VAL A 193 5.89 -12.21 2.12
CA VAL A 193 5.70 -10.81 2.50
C VAL A 193 4.22 -10.50 2.71
N LEU A 194 3.32 -10.99 1.85
CA LEU A 194 1.88 -10.79 2.01
C LEU A 194 1.32 -11.54 3.22
N THR A 195 1.79 -12.75 3.48
CA THR A 195 1.46 -13.50 4.70
C THR A 195 1.89 -12.73 5.96
N LEU A 196 3.11 -12.17 5.94
CA LEU A 196 3.62 -11.35 7.04
C LEU A 196 2.77 -10.08 7.23
N LEU A 197 2.47 -9.35 6.16
CA LEU A 197 1.63 -8.15 6.23
C LEU A 197 0.23 -8.45 6.77
N ARG A 198 -0.39 -9.56 6.33
CA ARG A 198 -1.68 -10.00 6.86
C ARG A 198 -1.61 -10.31 8.36
N ALA A 199 -0.64 -11.10 8.78
CA ALA A 199 -0.45 -11.45 10.19
C ALA A 199 -0.22 -10.20 11.07
N LEU A 200 0.60 -9.24 10.60
CA LEU A 200 0.85 -8.00 11.35
C LEU A 200 -0.38 -7.07 11.34
N THR A 201 -1.17 -7.05 10.27
CA THR A 201 -2.44 -6.31 10.21
C THR A 201 -3.42 -6.82 11.26
N GLU A 202 -3.57 -8.14 11.37
CA GLU A 202 -4.42 -8.79 12.36
C GLU A 202 -3.88 -8.59 13.79
N GLU A 203 -2.58 -8.81 14.02
CA GLU A 203 -1.95 -8.68 15.34
C GLU A 203 -2.04 -7.25 15.90
N PHE A 204 -1.81 -6.24 15.05
CA PHE A 204 -1.83 -4.84 15.49
C PHE A 204 -3.22 -4.20 15.41
N GLY A 205 -4.20 -4.92 14.85
CA GLY A 205 -5.55 -4.40 14.67
C GLY A 205 -5.59 -3.15 13.79
N MET A 206 -4.76 -3.09 12.75
CA MET A 206 -4.66 -1.95 11.83
C MET A 206 -5.47 -2.17 10.55
N GLY A 207 -5.70 -1.11 9.77
CA GLY A 207 -6.17 -1.20 8.40
C GLY A 207 -5.00 -1.31 7.42
N LEU A 208 -5.21 -2.01 6.30
CA LEU A 208 -4.25 -2.08 5.20
C LEU A 208 -4.95 -1.76 3.87
N LEU A 209 -4.52 -0.69 3.19
CA LEU A 209 -4.88 -0.42 1.80
C LEU A 209 -3.76 -0.99 0.91
N LEU A 210 -4.02 -2.15 0.30
CA LEU A 210 -3.07 -2.87 -0.55
C LEU A 210 -3.29 -2.54 -2.02
N ILE A 211 -2.37 -1.83 -2.64
CA ILE A 211 -2.38 -1.57 -4.08
C ILE A 211 -1.61 -2.69 -4.77
N SER A 212 -2.24 -3.38 -5.71
CA SER A 212 -1.63 -4.50 -6.43
C SER A 212 -2.20 -4.60 -7.85
N HIS A 213 -1.43 -5.19 -8.76
CA HIS A 213 -1.91 -5.64 -10.07
C HIS A 213 -2.15 -7.15 -10.13
N ASP A 214 -1.81 -7.90 -9.08
CA ASP A 214 -1.95 -9.36 -9.00
C ASP A 214 -3.25 -9.76 -8.29
N LEU A 215 -4.30 -10.07 -9.09
CA LEU A 215 -5.59 -10.51 -8.56
C LEU A 215 -5.52 -11.86 -7.83
N GLN A 216 -4.56 -12.73 -8.18
CA GLN A 216 -4.41 -14.02 -7.52
C GLN A 216 -3.94 -13.82 -6.08
N GLN A 217 -2.96 -12.95 -5.86
CA GLN A 217 -2.51 -12.59 -4.53
C GLN A 217 -3.63 -11.92 -3.74
N VAL A 218 -4.29 -10.92 -4.35
CA VAL A 218 -5.38 -10.18 -3.71
C VAL A 218 -6.52 -11.10 -3.27
N SER A 219 -6.90 -12.09 -4.07
CA SER A 219 -7.96 -13.05 -3.71
C SER A 219 -7.64 -13.89 -2.48
N ARG A 220 -6.35 -14.05 -2.12
CA ARG A 220 -5.90 -14.83 -0.96
C ARG A 220 -5.71 -13.98 0.30
N TYR A 221 -5.27 -12.73 0.12
CA TYR A 221 -4.78 -11.92 1.24
C TYR A 221 -5.69 -10.76 1.61
N ALA A 222 -6.55 -10.28 0.71
CA ALA A 222 -7.48 -9.19 0.98
C ALA A 222 -8.86 -9.69 1.46
N ASP A 223 -9.55 -8.83 2.20
CA ASP A 223 -10.92 -9.04 2.64
C ASP A 223 -11.89 -8.46 1.59
N ARG A 224 -11.62 -7.25 1.10
CA ARG A 224 -12.39 -6.57 0.04
C ARG A 224 -11.49 -6.09 -1.09
N VAL A 225 -12.09 -5.98 -2.27
CA VAL A 225 -11.40 -5.52 -3.48
C VAL A 225 -12.16 -4.34 -4.08
N ILE A 226 -11.40 -3.36 -4.50
CA ILE A 226 -11.83 -2.21 -5.29
C ILE A 226 -11.12 -2.32 -6.64
N VAL A 227 -11.88 -2.39 -7.71
CA VAL A 227 -11.32 -2.49 -9.07
C VAL A 227 -11.37 -1.12 -9.72
N MET A 228 -10.20 -0.61 -10.13
CA MET A 228 -10.06 0.69 -10.80
C MET A 228 -9.72 0.51 -12.28
N ARG A 229 -10.32 1.36 -13.11
CA ARG A 229 -10.02 1.48 -14.54
C ARG A 229 -10.11 2.94 -14.97
N GLN A 230 -9.10 3.44 -15.69
CA GLN A 230 -9.09 4.80 -16.28
C GLN A 230 -9.46 5.93 -15.28
N GLY A 231 -9.01 5.78 -14.03
CA GLY A 231 -9.26 6.75 -12.97
C GLY A 231 -10.57 6.57 -12.20
N GLU A 232 -11.38 5.59 -12.54
CA GLU A 232 -12.70 5.35 -11.93
C GLU A 232 -12.76 3.99 -11.23
N ILE A 233 -13.65 3.86 -10.25
CA ILE A 233 -13.96 2.57 -9.64
C ILE A 233 -15.05 1.90 -10.47
N VAL A 234 -14.76 0.71 -11.01
CA VAL A 234 -15.69 -0.05 -11.83
C VAL A 234 -16.40 -1.14 -11.05
N GLU A 235 -15.84 -1.60 -9.94
CA GLU A 235 -16.46 -2.62 -9.09
C GLU A 235 -15.89 -2.62 -7.66
N ARG A 236 -16.72 -3.02 -6.70
CA ARG A 236 -16.36 -3.29 -5.30
C ARG A 236 -16.99 -4.61 -4.89
N LEU A 237 -16.17 -5.52 -4.34
CA LEU A 237 -16.67 -6.85 -3.96
C LEU A 237 -15.79 -7.46 -2.85
N PRO A 238 -16.28 -8.44 -2.11
CA PRO A 238 -15.44 -9.30 -1.27
C PRO A 238 -14.38 -10.00 -2.12
N ALA A 239 -13.16 -10.13 -1.61
CA ALA A 239 -12.06 -10.78 -2.36
C ALA A 239 -12.39 -12.23 -2.73
N SER A 240 -13.15 -12.93 -1.90
CA SER A 240 -13.64 -14.30 -2.16
C SER A 240 -14.59 -14.42 -3.35
N GLN A 241 -15.18 -13.29 -3.81
CA GLN A 241 -16.14 -13.24 -4.92
C GLN A 241 -15.52 -12.78 -6.25
N LEU A 242 -14.21 -12.61 -6.34
CA LEU A 242 -13.54 -12.17 -7.58
C LEU A 242 -13.85 -13.06 -8.80
N ALA A 243 -14.00 -14.36 -8.59
CA ALA A 243 -14.39 -15.30 -9.66
C ALA A 243 -15.83 -15.09 -10.15
N GLN A 244 -16.66 -14.39 -9.38
CA GLN A 244 -18.09 -14.13 -9.64
C GLN A 244 -18.35 -12.65 -9.93
N ALA A 245 -17.31 -11.90 -10.30
CA ALA A 245 -17.40 -10.46 -10.58
C ALA A 245 -18.46 -10.15 -11.64
N GLN A 246 -19.18 -9.06 -11.45
CA GLN A 246 -20.26 -8.64 -12.35
C GLN A 246 -19.75 -7.76 -13.50
N SER A 247 -18.73 -6.94 -13.24
CA SER A 247 -18.09 -6.12 -14.27
C SER A 247 -17.40 -6.99 -15.32
N ALA A 248 -17.64 -6.73 -16.59
CA ALA A 248 -16.96 -7.41 -17.69
C ALA A 248 -15.44 -7.19 -17.62
N TYR A 249 -15.01 -6.00 -17.21
CA TYR A 249 -13.60 -5.68 -17.01
C TYR A 249 -12.96 -6.52 -15.89
N THR A 250 -13.63 -6.63 -14.73
CA THR A 250 -13.11 -7.45 -13.62
C THR A 250 -13.03 -8.93 -14.00
N ARG A 251 -14.06 -9.46 -14.69
CA ARG A 251 -14.02 -10.83 -15.22
C ARG A 251 -12.87 -11.03 -16.20
N GLY A 252 -12.63 -10.04 -17.07
CA GLY A 252 -11.51 -10.06 -18.00
C GLY A 252 -10.16 -10.12 -17.28
N LEU A 253 -9.93 -9.24 -16.31
CA LEU A 253 -8.73 -9.26 -15.49
C LEU A 253 -8.56 -10.59 -14.76
N TRP A 254 -9.64 -11.14 -14.20
CA TRP A 254 -9.61 -12.42 -13.51
C TRP A 254 -9.28 -13.58 -14.45
N ALA A 255 -9.83 -13.59 -15.67
CA ALA A 255 -9.56 -14.61 -16.68
C ALA A 255 -8.12 -14.53 -17.24
N ALA A 256 -7.57 -13.32 -17.35
CA ALA A 256 -6.21 -13.08 -17.85
C ALA A 256 -5.10 -13.41 -16.82
N ARG A 257 -5.44 -13.79 -15.58
CA ARG A 257 -4.42 -14.15 -14.59
C ARG A 257 -3.70 -15.44 -14.98
N PRO A 258 -2.37 -15.55 -14.79
CA PRO A 258 -1.65 -16.79 -14.92
C PRO A 258 -2.17 -17.84 -13.92
N SER A 259 -2.50 -19.04 -14.41
CA SER A 259 -2.97 -20.14 -13.57
C SER A 259 -2.45 -21.48 -14.13
N VAL A 260 -2.51 -22.53 -13.33
CA VAL A 260 -2.16 -23.89 -13.82
C VAL A 260 -3.05 -24.28 -15.01
N ALA A 261 -4.32 -23.88 -15.00
CA ALA A 261 -5.26 -24.17 -16.10
C ALA A 261 -4.94 -23.37 -17.39
N THR A 262 -4.24 -22.24 -17.30
CA THR A 262 -3.84 -21.41 -18.45
C THR A 262 -2.40 -21.62 -18.87
N TYR A 263 -1.68 -22.57 -18.23
CA TYR A 263 -0.29 -22.88 -18.58
C TYR A 263 -0.20 -23.39 -20.04
N GLY A 264 0.68 -22.77 -20.83
CA GLY A 264 0.86 -23.13 -22.24
C GLY A 264 -0.22 -22.59 -23.19
N THR A 265 -1.22 -21.85 -22.69
CA THR A 265 -2.23 -21.19 -23.53
C THR A 265 -1.97 -19.69 -23.64
N ARG A 266 -2.41 -19.08 -24.75
CA ARG A 266 -2.38 -17.63 -24.90
C ARG A 266 -3.41 -17.02 -23.95
N LEU A 267 -2.96 -16.18 -23.02
CA LEU A 267 -3.88 -15.46 -22.13
C LEU A 267 -4.75 -14.48 -22.94
N PRO A 268 -6.04 -14.33 -22.60
CA PRO A 268 -6.90 -13.37 -23.28
C PRO A 268 -6.35 -11.95 -23.09
N VAL A 269 -6.22 -11.22 -24.20
CA VAL A 269 -5.93 -9.80 -24.21
C VAL A 269 -7.26 -9.09 -24.37
N PHE A 270 -7.49 -8.05 -23.57
CA PHE A 270 -8.72 -7.27 -23.63
C PHE A 270 -8.43 -5.91 -24.26
N ASP A 271 -9.31 -5.48 -25.16
CA ASP A 271 -9.24 -4.16 -25.75
C ASP A 271 -9.61 -3.05 -24.73
N ALA A 272 -9.51 -1.79 -25.15
CA ALA A 272 -9.89 -0.65 -24.33
C ALA A 272 -11.36 -0.68 -23.85
N ASN A 273 -12.21 -1.47 -24.47
CA ASN A 273 -13.63 -1.66 -24.12
C ASN A 273 -13.88 -2.89 -23.25
N GLY A 274 -12.83 -3.66 -22.91
CA GLY A 274 -12.94 -4.88 -22.13
C GLY A 274 -13.48 -6.07 -22.92
N LYS A 275 -13.40 -6.05 -24.26
CA LYS A 275 -13.72 -7.20 -25.11
C LYS A 275 -12.42 -8.03 -25.33
N PRO A 276 -12.51 -9.37 -25.29
CA PRO A 276 -11.39 -10.20 -25.66
C PRO A 276 -11.00 -9.97 -27.13
N SER A 277 -9.73 -9.70 -27.37
CA SER A 277 -9.14 -9.55 -28.70
C SER A 277 -8.54 -10.87 -29.19
#